data_45c04c8de201bf458d7daef29ad8f1a0
#
_entry.id   45c04c8de201bf458d7daef29ad8f1a0
#
_cell.length_a   1.000
_cell.length_b   1.000
_cell.length_c   1.000
_cell.angle_alpha   90.00
_cell.angle_beta   90.00
_cell.angle_gamma   90.00
#
_symmetry.space_group_name_H-M   'P 1'
#
loop_
_entity.id
_entity.type
_entity.pdbx_description
1 polymer ?
#
loop_
_entity_poly.entity_id
_entity_poly.type
_entity_poly.pdbx_seq_one_letter_code
_entity_poly.pdbx_strand_id
1 'polypeptide(L)'
;TEAQWEHACRAGSTTPWHAPGEELRHHANFADAATKTVAPKWPCLPWNDGHGVHAPFGAFRPNAWGFFDMHGNVAELTRDPDGPYGSERPGDGLCACRSLAP
;
A
#
# COMPACT_ATOMS: atom_id res chain seq x y z
N THR A 1 -9.56 -9.93 1.75
CA THR A 1 -8.41 -10.55 2.43
C THR A 1 -7.11 -9.86 2.02
N GLU A 2 -6.06 -10.01 2.81
CA GLU A 2 -4.73 -9.47 2.49
C GLU A 2 -4.22 -10.00 1.15
N ALA A 3 -4.38 -11.29 0.88
CA ALA A 3 -3.96 -11.90 -0.38
C ALA A 3 -4.72 -11.33 -1.59
N GLN A 4 -6.03 -11.06 -1.45
CA GLN A 4 -6.81 -10.42 -2.50
C GLN A 4 -6.40 -8.96 -2.70
N TRP A 5 -6.12 -8.26 -1.62
CA TRP A 5 -5.63 -6.89 -1.65
C TRP A 5 -4.27 -6.83 -2.36
N GLU A 6 -3.32 -7.69 -1.97
CA GLU A 6 -2.00 -7.76 -2.62
C GLU A 6 -2.11 -8.09 -4.10
N HIS A 7 -2.99 -9.03 -4.48
CA HIS A 7 -3.23 -9.38 -5.88
C HIS A 7 -3.72 -8.16 -6.69
N ALA A 8 -4.67 -7.41 -6.15
CA ALA A 8 -5.17 -6.18 -6.78
C ALA A 8 -4.09 -5.08 -6.83
N CYS A 9 -3.29 -4.94 -5.78
CA CYS A 9 -2.18 -3.99 -5.70
C CYS A 9 -1.13 -4.27 -6.77
N ARG A 10 -0.75 -5.52 -6.95
CA ARG A 10 0.24 -5.93 -7.97
C ARG A 10 -0.25 -5.73 -9.39
N ALA A 11 -1.53 -5.90 -9.64
CA ALA A 11 -2.13 -5.76 -10.98
C ALA A 11 -1.33 -6.48 -12.07
N GLY A 12 -0.88 -7.71 -11.78
CA GLY A 12 -0.08 -8.54 -12.69
C GLY A 12 1.44 -8.25 -12.67
N SER A 13 1.91 -7.28 -11.91
CA SER A 13 3.35 -7.02 -11.78
C SER A 13 4.03 -8.05 -10.86
N THR A 14 5.31 -8.33 -11.12
CA THR A 14 6.15 -9.19 -10.27
C THR A 14 7.20 -8.40 -9.49
N THR A 15 7.24 -7.08 -9.69
CA THR A 15 8.13 -6.14 -9.01
C THR A 15 7.55 -5.73 -7.65
N PRO A 16 8.37 -5.20 -6.71
CA PRO A 16 7.88 -4.72 -5.41
C PRO A 16 6.78 -3.66 -5.52
N TRP A 17 6.82 -2.83 -6.57
CA TRP A 17 5.84 -1.78 -6.85
C TRP A 17 5.23 -2.01 -8.22
N HIS A 18 3.98 -1.64 -8.42
CA HIS A 18 3.32 -1.77 -9.73
C HIS A 18 3.83 -0.78 -10.80
N ALA A 19 4.60 0.22 -10.40
CA ALA A 19 5.24 1.19 -11.28
C ALA A 19 6.74 1.27 -11.03
N PRO A 20 7.57 1.61 -12.03
CA PRO A 20 9.02 1.79 -11.85
C PRO A 20 9.34 2.92 -10.88
N GLY A 21 10.49 2.84 -10.20
CA GLY A 21 10.91 3.68 -9.09
C GLY A 21 10.53 5.16 -9.18
N GLU A 22 10.96 5.89 -10.21
CA GLU A 22 10.65 7.33 -10.33
C GLU A 22 9.21 7.61 -10.73
N GLU A 23 8.56 6.72 -11.47
CA GLU A 23 7.15 6.84 -11.85
C GLU A 23 6.21 6.66 -10.64
N LEU A 24 6.67 5.97 -9.59
CA LEU A 24 5.88 5.69 -8.40
C LEU A 24 5.33 6.97 -7.74
N ARG A 25 6.05 8.09 -7.83
CA ARG A 25 5.58 9.41 -7.37
C ARG A 25 4.27 9.88 -8.00
N HIS A 26 3.90 9.33 -9.16
CA HIS A 26 2.65 9.64 -9.85
C HIS A 26 1.51 8.66 -9.52
N HIS A 27 1.82 7.61 -8.80
CA HIS A 27 0.91 6.51 -8.47
C HIS A 27 0.59 6.37 -6.99
N ALA A 28 1.28 7.12 -6.12
CA ALA A 28 1.15 6.92 -4.68
C ALA A 28 1.52 8.17 -3.87
N ASN A 29 0.83 8.34 -2.74
CA ASN A 29 1.20 9.33 -1.73
C ASN A 29 2.11 8.68 -0.69
N PHE A 30 3.35 9.14 -0.65
CA PHE A 30 4.35 8.71 0.33
C PHE A 30 4.84 9.89 1.16
N ALA A 31 5.55 9.60 2.25
CA ALA A 31 6.27 10.63 2.99
C ALA A 31 7.37 11.25 2.11
N ASP A 32 7.21 12.51 1.76
CA ASP A 32 8.07 13.27 0.85
C ASP A 32 8.39 14.68 1.36
N ALA A 33 8.80 15.59 0.51
CA ALA A 33 9.14 16.96 0.89
C ALA A 33 7.93 17.74 1.46
N ALA A 34 6.70 17.45 1.02
CA ALA A 34 5.51 18.06 1.63
C ALA A 34 5.30 17.57 3.07
N THR A 35 5.56 16.29 3.34
CA THR A 35 5.46 15.71 4.69
C THR A 35 6.42 16.36 5.68
N LYS A 36 7.59 16.85 5.24
CA LYS A 36 8.55 17.55 6.11
C LYS A 36 7.96 18.76 6.83
N THR A 37 6.94 19.39 6.26
CA THR A 37 6.30 20.56 6.88
C THR A 37 5.48 20.18 8.13
N VAL A 38 4.96 18.94 8.19
CA VAL A 38 4.11 18.45 9.29
C VAL A 38 4.83 17.42 10.17
N ALA A 39 5.77 16.67 9.61
CA ALA A 39 6.54 15.64 10.31
C ALA A 39 8.05 15.76 9.99
N PRO A 40 8.76 16.79 10.50
CA PRO A 40 10.15 17.09 10.11
C PRO A 40 11.16 15.96 10.37
N LYS A 41 10.87 15.06 11.31
CA LYS A 41 11.76 13.97 11.72
C LYS A 41 11.58 12.69 10.89
N TRP A 42 10.55 12.61 10.07
CA TRP A 42 10.31 11.43 9.27
C TRP A 42 11.31 11.33 8.10
N PRO A 43 11.76 10.12 7.77
CA PRO A 43 12.48 9.90 6.53
C PRO A 43 11.53 10.16 5.37
N CYS A 44 11.97 10.98 4.41
CA CYS A 44 11.12 11.41 3.31
C CYS A 44 11.83 11.25 1.97
N LEU A 45 11.06 10.93 0.97
CA LEU A 45 11.51 10.86 -0.42
C LEU A 45 11.80 12.27 -0.98
N PRO A 46 12.65 12.39 -2.00
CA PRO A 46 13.14 13.69 -2.47
C PRO A 46 12.17 14.49 -3.34
N TRP A 47 11.05 13.91 -3.73
CA TRP A 47 10.01 14.60 -4.52
C TRP A 47 9.01 15.34 -3.64
N ASN A 48 8.01 15.95 -4.24
CA ASN A 48 6.92 16.66 -3.57
C ASN A 48 5.63 16.43 -4.36
N ASP A 49 4.69 15.69 -3.76
CA ASP A 49 3.38 15.43 -4.35
C ASP A 49 2.31 16.46 -3.97
N GLY A 50 2.65 17.41 -3.10
CA GLY A 50 1.77 18.47 -2.62
C GLY A 50 0.90 18.07 -1.43
N HIS A 51 1.00 16.83 -0.93
CA HIS A 51 0.18 16.31 0.18
C HIS A 51 1.04 16.02 1.40
N GLY A 52 0.92 16.83 2.44
CA GLY A 52 1.73 16.69 3.67
C GLY A 52 1.41 15.44 4.49
N VAL A 53 0.18 14.92 4.41
CA VAL A 53 -0.29 13.71 5.11
C VAL A 53 -1.12 12.84 4.17
N HIS A 54 -2.42 13.15 4.01
CA HIS A 54 -3.32 12.36 3.18
C HIS A 54 -3.65 13.09 1.87
N ALA A 55 -3.70 12.35 0.78
CA ALA A 55 -4.22 12.82 -0.48
C ALA A 55 -5.70 12.42 -0.64
N PRO A 56 -6.51 13.19 -1.37
CA PRO A 56 -7.84 12.77 -1.77
C PRO A 56 -7.79 11.48 -2.61
N PHE A 57 -8.79 10.63 -2.45
CA PHE A 57 -8.91 9.43 -3.28
C PHE A 57 -8.82 9.76 -4.78
N GLY A 58 -8.04 8.98 -5.50
CA GLY A 58 -7.87 9.16 -6.95
C GLY A 58 -7.03 10.36 -7.37
N ALA A 59 -6.29 11.00 -6.45
CA ALA A 59 -5.36 12.08 -6.78
C ALA A 59 -4.18 11.59 -7.63
N PHE A 60 -3.85 10.32 -7.56
CA PHE A 60 -2.76 9.67 -8.27
C PHE A 60 -3.27 8.75 -9.39
N ARG A 61 -2.37 8.32 -10.26
CA ARG A 61 -2.69 7.40 -11.35
C ARG A 61 -3.01 6.01 -10.82
N PRO A 62 -4.01 5.30 -11.39
CA PRO A 62 -4.31 3.94 -11.00
C PRO A 62 -3.21 2.97 -11.47
N ASN A 63 -3.25 1.75 -10.92
CA ASN A 63 -2.45 0.65 -11.45
C ASN A 63 -3.05 0.10 -12.77
N ALA A 64 -2.41 -0.92 -13.37
CA ALA A 64 -2.82 -1.49 -14.65
C ALA A 64 -4.24 -2.07 -14.67
N TRP A 65 -4.81 -2.39 -13.51
CA TRP A 65 -6.18 -2.89 -13.38
C TRP A 65 -7.19 -1.82 -12.97
N GLY A 66 -6.78 -0.55 -12.91
CA GLY A 66 -7.66 0.58 -12.61
C GLY A 66 -7.88 0.82 -11.11
N PHE A 67 -7.13 0.20 -10.22
CA PHE A 67 -7.17 0.46 -8.77
C PHE A 67 -6.31 1.66 -8.42
N PHE A 68 -6.90 2.58 -7.65
CA PHE A 68 -6.24 3.78 -7.14
C PHE A 68 -5.69 3.55 -5.75
N ASP A 69 -4.69 4.33 -5.37
CA ASP A 69 -4.16 4.45 -4.01
C ASP A 69 -3.71 3.12 -3.38
N MET A 70 -3.31 2.15 -4.21
CA MET A 70 -2.88 0.83 -3.76
C MET A 70 -1.49 0.82 -3.10
N HIS A 71 -0.78 1.93 -3.13
CA HIS A 71 0.46 2.16 -2.40
C HIS A 71 0.37 3.46 -1.62
N GLY A 72 0.79 3.46 -0.36
CA GLY A 72 0.83 4.66 0.47
C GLY A 72 -0.53 5.21 0.87
N ASN A 73 -0.61 6.49 1.08
CA ASN A 73 -1.74 7.29 1.52
C ASN A 73 -2.26 6.94 2.93
N VAL A 74 -2.95 5.82 3.09
CA VAL A 74 -3.48 5.32 4.36
C VAL A 74 -3.25 3.82 4.51
N ALA A 75 -3.16 3.34 5.75
CA ALA A 75 -3.20 1.91 6.02
C ALA A 75 -4.64 1.40 5.86
N GLU A 76 -4.80 0.27 5.22
CA GLU A 76 -6.09 -0.35 4.98
C GLU A 76 -6.27 -1.61 5.84
N LEU A 77 -7.47 -1.79 6.37
CA LEU A 77 -7.83 -2.97 7.13
C LEU A 77 -8.28 -4.08 6.18
N THR A 78 -7.66 -5.24 6.29
CA THR A 78 -8.12 -6.44 5.62
C THR A 78 -8.98 -7.30 6.54
N ARG A 79 -9.64 -8.30 5.98
CA ARG A 79 -10.48 -9.22 6.74
C ARG A 79 -9.68 -10.22 7.58
N ASP A 80 -8.41 -10.37 7.27
CA ASP A 80 -7.53 -11.30 7.97
C ASP A 80 -7.20 -10.77 9.37
N PRO A 81 -7.13 -11.65 10.39
CA PRO A 81 -6.62 -11.26 11.70
C PRO A 81 -5.13 -10.96 11.62
N ASP A 82 -4.68 -9.97 12.38
CA ASP A 82 -3.25 -9.66 12.54
C ASP A 82 -2.49 -10.82 13.19
N GLY A 83 -1.31 -11.15 12.64
CA GLY A 83 -0.46 -12.22 13.16
C GLY A 83 0.59 -12.68 12.16
N PRO A 84 1.47 -13.61 12.58
CA PRO A 84 2.49 -14.14 11.69
C PRO A 84 1.84 -14.94 10.55
N TYR A 85 2.44 -14.88 9.37
CA TYR A 85 2.01 -15.67 8.23
C TYR A 85 2.10 -17.16 8.55
N GLY A 86 0.97 -17.85 8.39
CA GLY A 86 0.87 -19.31 8.53
C GLY A 86 0.98 -20.04 7.21
N SER A 87 0.63 -21.33 7.21
CA SER A 87 0.50 -22.08 5.96
C SER A 87 -0.70 -21.58 5.15
N GLU A 88 -0.49 -21.37 3.86
CA GLU A 88 -1.56 -20.98 2.93
C GLU A 88 -2.67 -22.04 2.90
N ARG A 89 -3.91 -21.58 2.86
CA ARG A 89 -5.07 -22.43 2.59
C ARG A 89 -5.39 -22.39 1.10
N PRO A 90 -5.46 -23.52 0.43
CA PRO A 90 -5.86 -23.53 -0.98
C PRO A 90 -7.28 -22.93 -1.16
N GLY A 91 -7.39 -21.86 -1.91
CA GLY A 91 -8.64 -21.41 -2.54
C GLY A 91 -9.43 -20.31 -1.86
N ASP A 92 -9.20 -19.91 -0.63
CA ASP A 92 -9.96 -18.83 0.03
C ASP A 92 -9.21 -17.51 0.21
N GLY A 93 -7.91 -17.49 -0.07
CA GLY A 93 -7.05 -16.32 0.12
C GLY A 93 -6.89 -15.88 1.58
N LEU A 94 -7.28 -16.70 2.54
CA LEU A 94 -7.13 -16.41 3.96
C LEU A 94 -5.84 -17.04 4.49
N CYS A 95 -5.01 -16.24 5.11
CA CYS A 95 -3.89 -16.75 5.91
C CYS A 95 -4.44 -17.48 7.15
N ALA A 96 -3.88 -18.64 7.45
CA ALA A 96 -4.17 -19.34 8.71
C ALA A 96 -3.42 -18.66 9.85
N CYS A 97 -3.83 -17.48 10.25
CA CYS A 97 -3.37 -16.90 11.50
C CYS A 97 -3.92 -17.75 12.65
N ARG A 98 -3.05 -18.37 13.43
CA ARG A 98 -3.46 -18.97 14.69
C ARG A 98 -3.94 -17.84 15.59
N SER A 99 -5.20 -17.87 15.94
CA SER A 99 -5.70 -17.14 17.10
C SER A 99 -4.76 -17.47 18.27
N LEU A 100 -4.04 -16.47 18.75
CA LEU A 100 -3.48 -16.55 20.09
C LEU A 100 -4.67 -16.45 21.03
N ALA A 101 -5.27 -17.59 21.36
CA ALA A 101 -6.17 -17.67 22.48
C ALA A 101 -5.38 -17.30 23.74
N PRO A 102 -5.98 -16.54 24.68
CA PRO A 102 -5.34 -16.13 25.92
C PRO A 102 -4.91 -17.30 26.80
#